data_1398e296d95451835211ffaa2bd5af5b
#
_entry.id   1398e296d95451835211ffaa2bd5af5b
#
_cell.length_a   1.000
_cell.length_b   1.000
_cell.length_c   1.000
_cell.angle_alpha   90.00
_cell.angle_beta   90.00
_cell.angle_gamma   90.00
#
_symmetry.space_group_name_H-M   'P 1'
#
loop_
_entity.id
_entity.type
_entity.pdbx_description
1 polymer ?
#
loop_
_entity_poly.entity_id
_entity_poly.type
_entity_poly.pdbx_seq_one_letter_code
_entity_poly.pdbx_strand_id
1 'polypeptide(L)'
;AASDVYKRQLIIIVTGLLLLPISTSDIIFTNFPIAFFTAVSALSTCGIPVVNTGEYWSMFGQVVVLFSIQFGGLGVMTFASMVALGVSRRLKVSQRMLTANELGTTKIYEVKGVLTVVLGTSIIAEVLTFVLLLPDLFRVNHGNMGRTLWQALFYAVSAYNNTGFTPDATGLHVNRWGVGLPILISAFIGTLGFPVVLNLVQCARRRLSPKRWTLHTKLTLVTTAVLVATSLAWFLLVEWSNTGLFPADDPGMKMRRAMSAAVMPRSAGFDISWVPEVTNETKVFMSILMFIGAGSSSTAGGIRVTTLAVILLICRAAFTGHRDVTVFRRRIPRRIQMTAVSVTTACFALVMVGAMMLMFTTGCAFVDAVFEACSAFSLGGYSVGVASAGNPASLFILSAEMIVGRLGPLTIAYSISRPRAPEPIRYPQENIIVG
;
A
#
# COMPACT_ATOMS: atom_id res chain seq x y z
N ALA A 1 -20.64 4.84 -1.35
CA ALA A 1 -21.73 3.90 -1.02
C ALA A 1 -21.70 2.61 -1.86
N ALA A 2 -21.82 2.65 -3.21
CA ALA A 2 -21.87 1.42 -4.02
C ALA A 2 -20.54 0.64 -4.02
N SER A 3 -19.38 1.32 -4.14
CA SER A 3 -18.05 0.68 -4.07
C SER A 3 -17.84 -0.05 -2.74
N ASP A 4 -18.33 0.53 -1.65
CA ASP A 4 -18.17 -0.05 -0.31
C ASP A 4 -19.02 -1.30 -0.10
N VAL A 5 -20.19 -1.37 -0.73
CA VAL A 5 -21.06 -2.55 -0.71
C VAL A 5 -20.35 -3.75 -1.38
N TYR A 6 -19.77 -3.54 -2.58
CA TYR A 6 -19.02 -4.59 -3.27
C TYR A 6 -17.78 -5.06 -2.50
N LYS A 7 -17.06 -4.15 -1.84
CA LYS A 7 -15.91 -4.52 -1.00
C LYS A 7 -16.34 -5.39 0.17
N ARG A 8 -17.42 -5.01 0.87
CA ARG A 8 -17.97 -5.82 1.98
C ARG A 8 -18.42 -7.20 1.52
N GLN A 9 -19.09 -7.30 0.39
CA GLN A 9 -19.51 -8.58 -0.18
C GLN A 9 -18.32 -9.48 -0.51
N LEU A 10 -17.25 -8.93 -1.11
CA LEU A 10 -16.03 -9.68 -1.37
C LEU A 10 -15.33 -10.16 -0.11
N ILE A 11 -15.26 -9.33 0.94
CA ILE A 11 -14.70 -9.75 2.23
C ILE A 11 -15.49 -10.95 2.79
N ILE A 12 -16.81 -10.90 2.74
CA ILE A 12 -17.66 -12.01 3.23
C ILE A 12 -17.43 -13.28 2.41
N ILE A 13 -17.39 -13.16 1.08
CA ILE A 13 -17.17 -14.31 0.17
C ILE A 13 -15.80 -14.93 0.41
N VAL A 14 -14.74 -14.12 0.43
CA VAL A 14 -13.36 -14.61 0.64
C VAL A 14 -13.20 -15.22 2.03
N THR A 15 -13.77 -14.59 3.08
CA THR A 15 -13.77 -15.18 4.41
C THR A 15 -14.48 -16.53 4.42
N GLY A 16 -15.65 -16.64 3.77
CA GLY A 16 -16.38 -17.91 3.65
C GLY A 16 -15.56 -18.99 2.93
N LEU A 17 -14.85 -18.63 1.85
CA LEU A 17 -13.98 -19.57 1.13
C LEU A 17 -12.79 -20.03 1.99
N LEU A 18 -12.17 -19.11 2.75
CA LEU A 18 -11.06 -19.45 3.64
C LEU A 18 -11.46 -20.25 4.88
N LEU A 19 -12.74 -20.21 5.28
CA LEU A 19 -13.28 -21.04 6.36
C LEU A 19 -13.52 -22.49 5.95
N LEU A 20 -13.54 -22.81 4.65
CA LEU A 20 -13.71 -24.19 4.19
C LEU A 20 -12.53 -25.06 4.61
N PRO A 21 -12.75 -26.30 5.04
CA PRO A 21 -11.66 -27.21 5.46
C PRO A 21 -10.62 -27.46 4.35
N ILE A 22 -11.05 -27.44 3.09
CA ILE A 22 -10.17 -27.60 1.92
C ILE A 22 -9.14 -26.46 1.78
N SER A 23 -9.37 -25.32 2.45
CA SER A 23 -8.49 -24.15 2.37
C SER A 23 -7.26 -24.26 3.27
N THR A 24 -7.27 -25.16 4.26
CA THR A 24 -6.14 -25.42 5.16
C THR A 24 -5.35 -26.65 4.76
N SER A 25 -4.06 -26.67 5.05
CA SER A 25 -3.18 -27.81 4.73
C SER A 25 -3.56 -29.07 5.50
N ASP A 26 -4.03 -28.92 6.75
CA ASP A 26 -4.43 -30.05 7.62
C ASP A 26 -5.90 -30.45 7.46
N ILE A 27 -6.63 -29.84 6.50
CA ILE A 27 -8.06 -30.10 6.26
C ILE A 27 -8.91 -29.87 7.54
N ILE A 28 -8.57 -28.83 8.31
CA ILE A 28 -9.25 -28.44 9.55
C ILE A 28 -9.99 -27.13 9.33
N PHE A 29 -11.10 -26.94 10.03
CA PHE A 29 -11.79 -25.63 10.03
C PHE A 29 -10.92 -24.56 10.65
N THR A 30 -10.66 -23.49 9.89
CA THR A 30 -9.95 -22.31 10.38
C THR A 30 -10.81 -21.50 11.34
N ASN A 31 -10.20 -20.89 12.35
CA ASN A 31 -10.88 -19.95 13.23
C ASN A 31 -11.32 -18.70 12.45
N PHE A 32 -12.56 -18.25 12.69
CA PHE A 32 -13.15 -17.08 12.01
C PHE A 32 -12.25 -15.83 12.03
N PRO A 33 -11.64 -15.40 13.17
CA PRO A 33 -10.75 -14.24 13.20
C PRO A 33 -9.57 -14.33 12.22
N ILE A 34 -8.95 -15.52 12.08
CA ILE A 34 -7.82 -15.75 11.18
C ILE A 34 -8.26 -15.65 9.72
N ALA A 35 -9.36 -16.33 9.35
CA ALA A 35 -9.91 -16.29 8.00
C ALA A 35 -10.36 -14.87 7.62
N PHE A 36 -11.05 -14.17 8.52
CA PHE A 36 -11.50 -12.80 8.32
C PHE A 36 -10.32 -11.84 8.14
N PHE A 37 -9.34 -11.90 9.04
CA PHE A 37 -8.15 -11.05 8.97
C PHE A 37 -7.37 -11.29 7.68
N THR A 38 -7.13 -12.55 7.30
CA THR A 38 -6.44 -12.90 6.05
C THR A 38 -7.21 -12.39 4.83
N ALA A 39 -8.54 -12.53 4.81
CA ALA A 39 -9.39 -12.01 3.74
C ALA A 39 -9.30 -10.48 3.62
N VAL A 40 -9.39 -9.76 4.76
CA VAL A 40 -9.24 -8.30 4.80
C VAL A 40 -7.84 -7.88 4.36
N SER A 41 -6.79 -8.54 4.88
CA SER A 41 -5.40 -8.26 4.55
C SER A 41 -5.11 -8.46 3.05
N ALA A 42 -5.60 -9.55 2.46
CA ALA A 42 -5.43 -9.84 1.03
C ALA A 42 -6.21 -8.86 0.14
N LEU A 43 -7.49 -8.60 0.42
CA LEU A 43 -8.34 -7.68 -0.34
C LEU A 43 -7.94 -6.21 -0.16
N SER A 44 -7.40 -5.84 0.99
CA SER A 44 -6.85 -4.51 1.22
C SER A 44 -5.43 -4.37 0.64
N THR A 45 -4.80 -5.46 0.24
CA THR A 45 -3.39 -5.53 -0.18
C THR A 45 -2.42 -5.10 0.93
N CYS A 46 -2.72 -5.45 2.18
CA CYS A 46 -1.87 -5.13 3.32
C CYS A 46 -0.73 -6.15 3.46
N GLY A 47 -1.08 -7.44 3.53
CA GLY A 47 -0.09 -8.52 3.58
C GLY A 47 0.48 -8.83 4.95
N ILE A 48 -0.05 -8.27 6.05
CA ILE A 48 0.35 -8.70 7.39
C ILE A 48 -0.02 -10.17 7.56
N PRO A 49 0.96 -11.07 7.79
CA PRO A 49 0.70 -12.49 7.99
C PRO A 49 0.41 -12.73 9.47
N VAL A 50 -0.72 -13.37 9.77
CA VAL A 50 -1.04 -13.90 11.11
C VAL A 50 -0.67 -15.37 11.20
N VAL A 51 -0.70 -16.04 10.07
CA VAL A 51 -0.28 -17.43 9.88
C VAL A 51 0.65 -17.50 8.68
N ASN A 52 1.55 -18.49 8.69
CA ASN A 52 2.44 -18.71 7.55
C ASN A 52 1.62 -19.16 6.34
N THR A 53 1.58 -18.33 5.30
CA THR A 53 0.72 -18.58 4.13
C THR A 53 1.11 -19.88 3.41
N GLY A 54 2.40 -20.21 3.35
CA GLY A 54 2.90 -21.40 2.67
C GLY A 54 2.67 -22.71 3.41
N GLU A 55 2.52 -22.68 4.74
CA GLU A 55 2.31 -23.85 5.58
C GLU A 55 0.84 -24.05 5.95
N TYR A 56 0.18 -22.97 6.35
CA TYR A 56 -1.17 -23.01 6.88
C TYR A 56 -2.24 -23.18 5.79
N TRP A 57 -2.10 -22.47 4.67
CA TRP A 57 -3.07 -22.53 3.58
C TRP A 57 -2.71 -23.59 2.54
N SER A 58 -3.66 -24.46 2.24
CA SER A 58 -3.56 -25.40 1.12
C SER A 58 -3.38 -24.68 -0.22
N MET A 59 -3.10 -25.42 -1.29
CA MET A 59 -3.05 -24.83 -2.64
C MET A 59 -4.35 -24.09 -3.00
N PHE A 60 -5.51 -24.60 -2.59
CA PHE A 60 -6.79 -23.91 -2.78
C PHE A 60 -6.84 -22.60 -1.99
N GLY A 61 -6.46 -22.60 -0.71
CA GLY A 61 -6.40 -21.39 0.12
C GLY A 61 -5.45 -20.35 -0.45
N GLN A 62 -4.25 -20.77 -0.90
CA GLN A 62 -3.29 -19.88 -1.55
C GLN A 62 -3.84 -19.27 -2.85
N VAL A 63 -4.58 -20.02 -3.66
CA VAL A 63 -5.26 -19.52 -4.87
C VAL A 63 -6.32 -18.48 -4.51
N VAL A 64 -7.12 -18.71 -3.47
CA VAL A 64 -8.11 -17.75 -2.97
C VAL A 64 -7.43 -16.46 -2.52
N VAL A 65 -6.32 -16.56 -1.78
CA VAL A 65 -5.52 -15.39 -1.35
C VAL A 65 -4.97 -14.65 -2.57
N LEU A 66 -4.38 -15.35 -3.55
CA LEU A 66 -3.81 -14.75 -4.76
C LEU A 66 -4.86 -13.96 -5.56
N PHE A 67 -6.03 -14.55 -5.80
CA PHE A 67 -7.13 -13.83 -6.47
C PHE A 67 -7.60 -12.63 -5.65
N SER A 68 -7.66 -12.76 -4.33
CA SER A 68 -8.05 -11.65 -3.45
C SER A 68 -7.06 -10.49 -3.53
N ILE A 69 -5.77 -10.76 -3.62
CA ILE A 69 -4.72 -9.76 -3.85
C ILE A 69 -4.94 -9.05 -5.18
N GLN A 70 -5.19 -9.78 -6.25
CA GLN A 70 -5.37 -9.21 -7.59
C GLN A 70 -6.62 -8.32 -7.65
N PHE A 71 -7.75 -8.76 -7.09
CA PHE A 71 -8.97 -7.96 -6.99
C PHE A 71 -8.77 -6.71 -6.12
N GLY A 72 -8.09 -6.86 -5.00
CA GLY A 72 -7.78 -5.78 -4.08
C GLY A 72 -6.89 -4.72 -4.70
N GLY A 73 -5.81 -5.11 -5.37
CA GLY A 73 -4.81 -4.22 -5.94
C GLY A 73 -5.31 -3.40 -7.12
N LEU A 74 -6.03 -4.03 -8.06
CA LEU A 74 -6.64 -3.33 -9.18
C LEU A 74 -7.81 -2.43 -8.77
N GLY A 75 -8.36 -2.65 -7.56
CA GLY A 75 -9.58 -1.99 -7.11
C GLY A 75 -10.83 -2.72 -7.61
N VAL A 76 -11.76 -2.94 -6.70
CA VAL A 76 -12.98 -3.73 -6.96
C VAL A 76 -13.81 -3.16 -8.12
N MET A 77 -13.93 -1.81 -8.18
CA MET A 77 -14.73 -1.16 -9.23
C MET A 77 -14.03 -1.14 -10.58
N THR A 78 -12.71 -1.06 -10.59
CA THR A 78 -11.89 -1.19 -11.80
C THR A 78 -12.11 -2.57 -12.41
N PHE A 79 -12.05 -3.62 -11.57
CA PHE A 79 -12.29 -5.00 -12.01
C PHE A 79 -13.73 -5.22 -12.47
N ALA A 80 -14.73 -4.76 -11.70
CA ALA A 80 -16.15 -4.87 -12.09
C ALA A 80 -16.42 -4.14 -13.42
N SER A 81 -15.77 -2.99 -13.64
CA SER A 81 -15.89 -2.24 -14.91
C SER A 81 -15.24 -2.98 -16.07
N MET A 82 -14.14 -3.70 -15.83
CA MET A 82 -13.47 -4.55 -16.82
C MET A 82 -14.39 -5.69 -17.26
N VAL A 83 -14.97 -6.42 -16.30
CA VAL A 83 -15.92 -7.50 -16.59
C VAL A 83 -17.14 -6.96 -17.36
N ALA A 84 -17.71 -5.83 -16.93
CA ALA A 84 -18.82 -5.20 -17.62
C ALA A 84 -18.47 -4.77 -19.06
N LEU A 85 -17.26 -4.29 -19.32
CA LEU A 85 -16.79 -3.97 -20.68
C LEU A 85 -16.57 -5.21 -21.53
N GLY A 86 -16.09 -6.30 -20.95
CA GLY A 86 -15.93 -7.59 -21.65
C GLY A 86 -17.26 -8.19 -22.07
N VAL A 87 -18.26 -8.14 -21.20
CA VAL A 87 -19.59 -8.75 -21.45
C VAL A 87 -20.48 -7.85 -22.29
N SER A 88 -20.62 -6.57 -21.96
CA SER A 88 -21.62 -5.68 -22.61
C SER A 88 -21.03 -4.61 -23.53
N ARG A 89 -19.70 -4.51 -23.61
CA ARG A 89 -18.95 -3.47 -24.33
C ARG A 89 -19.34 -2.02 -23.96
N ARG A 90 -20.20 -1.83 -22.96
CA ARG A 90 -20.68 -0.51 -22.50
C ARG A 90 -20.68 -0.45 -20.98
N LEU A 91 -20.19 0.65 -20.42
CA LEU A 91 -20.28 0.94 -18.99
C LEU A 91 -21.47 1.87 -18.73
N LYS A 92 -22.24 1.59 -17.68
CA LYS A 92 -23.28 2.51 -17.18
C LYS A 92 -22.61 3.78 -16.61
N VAL A 93 -23.29 4.92 -16.65
CA VAL A 93 -22.75 6.20 -16.18
C VAL A 93 -22.31 6.14 -14.71
N SER A 94 -23.09 5.48 -13.86
CA SER A 94 -22.73 5.28 -12.45
C SER A 94 -21.43 4.48 -12.27
N GLN A 95 -21.21 3.43 -13.06
CA GLN A 95 -19.97 2.66 -13.05
C GLN A 95 -18.77 3.49 -13.50
N ARG A 96 -18.95 4.30 -14.56
CA ARG A 96 -17.88 5.22 -15.02
C ARG A 96 -17.48 6.23 -13.94
N MET A 97 -18.45 6.81 -13.23
CA MET A 97 -18.16 7.74 -12.12
C MET A 97 -17.36 7.09 -10.99
N LEU A 98 -17.77 5.89 -10.56
CA LEU A 98 -17.09 5.17 -9.49
C LEU A 98 -15.68 4.76 -9.89
N THR A 99 -15.51 4.23 -11.09
CA THR A 99 -14.19 3.87 -11.64
C THR A 99 -13.29 5.09 -11.84
N ALA A 100 -13.85 6.22 -12.30
CA ALA A 100 -13.10 7.46 -12.43
C ALA A 100 -12.53 7.92 -11.08
N ASN A 101 -13.31 7.82 -10.01
CA ASN A 101 -12.85 8.15 -8.65
C ASN A 101 -11.73 7.21 -8.16
N GLU A 102 -11.85 5.90 -8.38
CA GLU A 102 -10.79 4.94 -8.01
C GLU A 102 -9.49 5.19 -8.79
N LEU A 103 -9.61 5.47 -10.09
CA LEU A 103 -8.46 5.73 -10.97
C LEU A 103 -7.90 7.15 -10.85
N GLY A 104 -8.54 8.03 -10.05
CA GLY A 104 -8.09 9.42 -9.87
C GLY A 104 -8.21 10.29 -11.13
N THR A 105 -9.12 9.94 -12.07
CA THR A 105 -9.36 10.74 -13.28
C THR A 105 -10.60 11.62 -13.11
N THR A 106 -10.52 12.85 -13.61
CA THR A 106 -11.63 13.82 -13.58
C THR A 106 -12.54 13.72 -14.82
N LYS A 107 -12.12 12.96 -15.84
CA LYS A 107 -12.80 12.90 -17.13
C LYS A 107 -13.49 11.55 -17.33
N ILE A 108 -14.79 11.51 -17.12
CA ILE A 108 -15.62 10.30 -17.17
C ILE A 108 -15.56 9.60 -18.55
N TYR A 109 -15.40 10.34 -19.64
CA TYR A 109 -15.34 9.77 -20.99
C TYR A 109 -13.99 9.07 -21.29
N GLU A 110 -12.93 9.39 -20.56
CA GLU A 110 -11.60 8.79 -20.74
C GLU A 110 -11.42 7.48 -19.93
N VAL A 111 -12.40 7.11 -19.08
CA VAL A 111 -12.30 5.94 -18.17
C VAL A 111 -11.90 4.67 -18.91
N LYS A 112 -12.45 4.40 -20.10
CA LYS A 112 -12.08 3.20 -20.88
C LYS A 112 -10.59 3.20 -21.25
N GLY A 113 -10.08 4.33 -21.72
CA GLY A 113 -8.66 4.45 -22.09
C GLY A 113 -7.72 4.33 -20.88
N VAL A 114 -8.11 4.96 -19.77
CA VAL A 114 -7.35 4.86 -18.50
C VAL A 114 -7.36 3.41 -17.99
N LEU A 115 -8.51 2.77 -17.97
CA LEU A 115 -8.66 1.36 -17.56
C LEU A 115 -7.77 0.43 -18.40
N THR A 116 -7.75 0.60 -19.73
CA THR A 116 -6.88 -0.19 -20.61
C THR A 116 -5.39 0.00 -20.30
N VAL A 117 -4.96 1.24 -20.01
CA VAL A 117 -3.58 1.50 -19.64
C VAL A 117 -3.23 0.90 -18.28
N VAL A 118 -4.12 1.05 -17.29
CA VAL A 118 -3.91 0.49 -15.95
C VAL A 118 -3.76 -1.02 -16.00
N LEU A 119 -4.69 -1.71 -16.67
CA LEU A 119 -4.63 -3.17 -16.84
C LEU A 119 -3.41 -3.61 -17.65
N GLY A 120 -3.13 -2.91 -18.75
CA GLY A 120 -1.98 -3.22 -19.59
C GLY A 120 -0.66 -3.08 -18.82
N THR A 121 -0.51 -2.02 -18.02
CA THR A 121 0.70 -1.82 -17.20
C THR A 121 0.81 -2.84 -16.08
N SER A 122 -0.31 -3.23 -15.44
CA SER A 122 -0.34 -4.29 -14.42
C SER A 122 0.12 -5.62 -15.01
N ILE A 123 -0.53 -6.06 -16.07
CA ILE A 123 -0.21 -7.35 -16.72
C ILE A 123 1.25 -7.36 -17.22
N ILE A 124 1.71 -6.28 -17.86
CA ILE A 124 3.09 -6.19 -18.34
C ILE A 124 4.08 -6.27 -17.18
N ALA A 125 3.84 -5.54 -16.10
CA ALA A 125 4.72 -5.56 -14.93
C ALA A 125 4.73 -6.94 -14.25
N GLU A 126 3.57 -7.57 -14.08
CA GLU A 126 3.43 -8.89 -13.49
C GLU A 126 4.11 -9.96 -14.35
N VAL A 127 3.88 -9.97 -15.66
CA VAL A 127 4.52 -10.93 -16.59
C VAL A 127 6.02 -10.73 -16.64
N LEU A 128 6.50 -9.48 -16.69
CA LEU A 128 7.93 -9.19 -16.68
C LEU A 128 8.58 -9.67 -15.38
N THR A 129 7.96 -9.40 -14.23
CA THR A 129 8.43 -9.86 -12.93
C THR A 129 8.44 -11.39 -12.86
N PHE A 130 7.36 -12.04 -13.30
CA PHE A 130 7.26 -13.49 -13.38
C PHE A 130 8.43 -14.10 -14.17
N VAL A 131 8.69 -13.61 -15.39
CA VAL A 131 9.77 -14.12 -16.25
C VAL A 131 11.15 -13.88 -15.63
N LEU A 132 11.38 -12.73 -15.01
CA LEU A 132 12.66 -12.40 -14.38
C LEU A 132 12.94 -13.24 -13.13
N LEU A 133 11.90 -13.69 -12.43
CA LEU A 133 12.03 -14.54 -11.24
C LEU A 133 12.35 -16.01 -11.57
N LEU A 134 11.94 -16.51 -12.75
CA LEU A 134 12.04 -17.94 -13.10
C LEU A 134 13.46 -18.51 -12.96
N PRO A 135 14.54 -17.88 -13.47
CA PRO A 135 15.87 -18.50 -13.45
C PRO A 135 16.40 -18.76 -12.04
N ASP A 136 16.25 -17.77 -11.15
CA ASP A 136 16.76 -17.88 -9.79
C ASP A 136 15.87 -18.75 -8.90
N LEU A 137 14.55 -18.68 -9.04
CA LEU A 137 13.63 -19.58 -8.32
C LEU A 137 13.79 -21.03 -8.77
N PHE A 138 14.09 -21.29 -10.05
CA PHE A 138 14.36 -22.63 -10.53
C PHE A 138 15.60 -23.25 -9.86
N ARG A 139 16.63 -22.43 -9.65
CA ARG A 139 17.84 -22.85 -8.90
C ARG A 139 17.54 -23.08 -7.42
N VAL A 140 16.76 -22.20 -6.80
CA VAL A 140 16.36 -22.32 -5.37
C VAL A 140 15.52 -23.56 -5.14
N ASN A 141 14.62 -23.90 -6.06
CA ASN A 141 13.73 -25.05 -5.97
C ASN A 141 14.35 -26.36 -6.50
N HIS A 142 15.68 -26.42 -6.65
CA HIS A 142 16.39 -27.60 -7.10
C HIS A 142 15.80 -28.23 -8.39
N GLY A 143 15.36 -27.41 -9.33
CA GLY A 143 14.81 -27.85 -10.62
C GLY A 143 13.33 -28.22 -10.61
N ASN A 144 12.61 -28.06 -9.51
CA ASN A 144 11.16 -28.32 -9.47
C ASN A 144 10.39 -27.22 -10.21
N MET A 145 9.99 -27.49 -11.46
CA MET A 145 9.32 -26.53 -12.33
C MET A 145 7.93 -26.12 -11.80
N GLY A 146 7.16 -27.06 -11.27
CA GLY A 146 5.80 -26.79 -10.76
C GLY A 146 5.82 -25.80 -9.60
N ARG A 147 6.69 -26.04 -8.60
CA ARG A 147 6.89 -25.12 -7.47
C ARG A 147 7.43 -23.76 -7.93
N THR A 148 8.36 -23.76 -8.87
CA THR A 148 8.96 -22.55 -9.43
C THR A 148 7.92 -21.65 -10.11
N LEU A 149 7.09 -22.24 -10.97
CA LEU A 149 6.03 -21.50 -11.68
C LEU A 149 5.01 -20.92 -10.70
N TRP A 150 4.59 -21.70 -9.70
CA TRP A 150 3.65 -21.22 -8.69
C TRP A 150 4.21 -20.07 -7.87
N GLN A 151 5.42 -20.21 -7.35
CA GLN A 151 6.09 -19.17 -6.58
C GLN A 151 6.32 -17.91 -7.42
N ALA A 152 6.81 -18.04 -8.66
CA ALA A 152 7.05 -16.90 -9.54
C ALA A 152 5.76 -16.13 -9.83
N LEU A 153 4.65 -16.84 -10.08
CA LEU A 153 3.33 -16.22 -10.30
C LEU A 153 2.85 -15.50 -9.04
N PHE A 154 2.91 -16.17 -7.90
CA PHE A 154 2.46 -15.60 -6.64
C PHE A 154 3.26 -14.34 -6.26
N TYR A 155 4.60 -14.42 -6.35
CA TYR A 155 5.47 -13.28 -6.08
C TYR A 155 5.26 -12.12 -7.06
N ALA A 156 5.06 -12.39 -8.35
CA ALA A 156 4.84 -11.34 -9.34
C ALA A 156 3.56 -10.56 -9.05
N VAL A 157 2.46 -11.26 -8.77
CA VAL A 157 1.17 -10.64 -8.40
C VAL A 157 1.26 -9.93 -7.06
N SER A 158 1.85 -10.56 -6.04
CA SER A 158 1.98 -9.98 -4.71
C SER A 158 2.88 -8.73 -4.72
N ALA A 159 3.96 -8.73 -5.50
CA ALA A 159 4.89 -7.60 -5.62
C ALA A 159 4.27 -6.39 -6.31
N TYR A 160 3.62 -6.58 -7.46
CA TYR A 160 2.99 -5.46 -8.18
C TYR A 160 1.85 -4.83 -7.38
N ASN A 161 1.05 -5.67 -6.70
CA ASN A 161 -0.04 -5.21 -5.85
C ASN A 161 0.43 -4.76 -4.45
N ASN A 162 1.74 -4.79 -4.18
CA ASN A 162 2.34 -4.33 -2.93
C ASN A 162 1.76 -5.02 -1.68
N THR A 163 1.53 -6.34 -1.76
CA THR A 163 0.85 -7.02 -0.67
C THR A 163 1.82 -7.65 0.32
N GLY A 164 2.90 -8.31 -0.16
CA GLY A 164 3.88 -8.94 0.73
C GLY A 164 3.58 -10.37 1.16
N PHE A 165 2.43 -10.94 0.82
CA PHE A 165 2.19 -12.37 1.03
C PHE A 165 3.14 -13.23 0.22
N THR A 166 3.60 -14.33 0.82
CA THR A 166 4.54 -15.30 0.21
C THR A 166 3.97 -16.70 0.27
N PRO A 167 4.08 -17.51 -0.80
CA PRO A 167 3.62 -18.89 -0.81
C PRO A 167 4.64 -19.87 -0.22
N ASP A 168 5.74 -19.36 0.34
CA ASP A 168 6.80 -20.17 0.92
C ASP A 168 6.81 -20.07 2.44
N ALA A 169 7.04 -21.19 3.12
CA ALA A 169 7.10 -21.29 4.56
C ALA A 169 8.21 -20.42 5.19
N THR A 170 9.34 -20.31 4.48
CA THR A 170 10.49 -19.51 4.92
C THR A 170 10.38 -18.02 4.59
N GLY A 171 9.27 -17.60 3.96
CA GLY A 171 9.12 -16.24 3.47
C GLY A 171 9.98 -15.96 2.23
N LEU A 172 10.06 -14.69 1.84
CA LEU A 172 10.90 -14.26 0.73
C LEU A 172 12.26 -13.81 1.21
N HIS A 173 13.30 -14.56 0.89
CA HIS A 173 14.69 -14.14 1.12
C HIS A 173 15.17 -13.22 -0.02
N VAL A 174 15.10 -11.89 0.20
CA VAL A 174 15.55 -10.87 -0.77
C VAL A 174 17.07 -10.84 -0.98
N ASN A 175 17.79 -11.80 -0.37
CA ASN A 175 19.26 -11.87 -0.37
C ASN A 175 19.90 -12.12 -1.75
N ARG A 176 19.11 -12.58 -2.73
CA ARG A 176 19.58 -12.81 -4.11
C ARG A 176 19.10 -11.71 -5.02
N TRP A 177 20.01 -11.11 -5.79
CA TRP A 177 19.67 -10.02 -6.73
C TRP A 177 18.62 -10.44 -7.77
N GLY A 178 18.65 -11.67 -8.25
CA GLY A 178 17.70 -12.16 -9.25
C GLY A 178 16.28 -12.38 -8.72
N VAL A 179 16.10 -12.48 -7.40
CA VAL A 179 14.77 -12.52 -6.76
C VAL A 179 14.41 -11.13 -6.21
N GLY A 180 15.30 -10.51 -5.45
CA GLY A 180 15.00 -9.26 -4.76
C GLY A 180 14.79 -8.07 -5.69
N LEU A 181 15.63 -7.91 -6.73
CA LEU A 181 15.56 -6.75 -7.62
C LEU A 181 14.29 -6.69 -8.48
N PRO A 182 13.83 -7.79 -9.13
CA PRO A 182 12.56 -7.79 -9.85
C PRO A 182 11.36 -7.44 -8.96
N ILE A 183 11.32 -7.99 -7.74
CA ILE A 183 10.26 -7.72 -6.76
C ILE A 183 10.30 -6.25 -6.33
N LEU A 184 11.48 -5.72 -6.00
CA LEU A 184 11.66 -4.32 -5.63
C LEU A 184 11.19 -3.35 -6.71
N ILE A 185 11.55 -3.61 -7.97
CA ILE A 185 11.14 -2.79 -9.11
C ILE A 185 9.64 -2.88 -9.33
N SER A 186 9.07 -4.08 -9.27
CA SER A 186 7.62 -4.30 -9.44
C SER A 186 6.82 -3.57 -8.36
N ALA A 187 7.20 -3.73 -7.09
CA ALA A 187 6.61 -3.02 -5.97
C ALA A 187 6.74 -1.50 -6.11
N PHE A 188 7.91 -1.00 -6.51
CA PHE A 188 8.13 0.43 -6.74
C PHE A 188 7.20 0.99 -7.83
N ILE A 189 7.00 0.28 -8.95
CA ILE A 189 6.06 0.68 -10.00
C ILE A 189 4.62 0.74 -9.46
N GLY A 190 4.21 -0.28 -8.70
CA GLY A 190 2.89 -0.33 -8.04
C GLY A 190 2.65 0.85 -7.08
N THR A 191 3.70 1.34 -6.40
CA THR A 191 3.61 2.46 -5.45
C THR A 191 3.43 3.82 -6.11
N LEU A 192 3.82 4.01 -7.38
CA LEU A 192 3.77 5.32 -8.04
C LEU A 192 2.35 5.86 -8.21
N GLY A 193 1.37 4.96 -8.33
CA GLY A 193 -0.03 5.29 -8.58
C GLY A 193 -0.38 5.45 -10.05
N PHE A 194 -1.60 5.07 -10.37
CA PHE A 194 -2.08 5.01 -11.76
C PHE A 194 -2.00 6.35 -12.52
N PRO A 195 -2.32 7.53 -11.94
CA PRO A 195 -2.22 8.80 -12.65
C PRO A 195 -0.77 9.13 -13.07
N VAL A 196 0.21 8.76 -12.24
CA VAL A 196 1.64 8.96 -12.54
C VAL A 196 2.06 8.06 -13.68
N VAL A 197 1.76 6.76 -13.59
CA VAL A 197 2.10 5.78 -14.63
C VAL A 197 1.44 6.16 -15.96
N LEU A 198 0.16 6.55 -15.96
CA LEU A 198 -0.56 7.02 -17.14
C LEU A 198 0.13 8.23 -17.78
N ASN A 199 0.50 9.23 -16.98
CA ASN A 199 1.20 10.43 -17.47
C ASN A 199 2.57 10.09 -18.06
N LEU A 200 3.34 9.21 -17.40
CA LEU A 200 4.64 8.76 -17.89
C LEU A 200 4.52 8.02 -19.23
N VAL A 201 3.58 7.08 -19.34
CA VAL A 201 3.31 6.32 -20.57
C VAL A 201 2.87 7.24 -21.71
N GLN A 202 1.96 8.19 -21.45
CA GLN A 202 1.53 9.17 -22.45
C GLN A 202 2.67 10.08 -22.91
N CYS A 203 3.49 10.55 -21.97
CA CYS A 203 4.65 11.39 -22.28
C CYS A 203 5.72 10.61 -23.05
N ALA A 204 5.97 9.36 -22.69
CA ALA A 204 6.91 8.50 -23.41
C ALA A 204 6.46 8.23 -24.85
N ARG A 205 5.16 7.86 -25.05
CA ARG A 205 4.59 7.65 -26.38
C ARG A 205 4.67 8.90 -27.28
N ARG A 206 4.50 10.09 -26.67
CA ARG A 206 4.58 11.37 -27.39
C ARG A 206 5.98 11.96 -27.42
N ARG A 207 6.99 11.28 -26.88
CA ARG A 207 8.40 11.74 -26.76
C ARG A 207 8.51 13.12 -26.10
N LEU A 208 7.66 13.40 -25.10
CA LEU A 208 7.64 14.68 -24.41
C LEU A 208 8.73 14.72 -23.33
N SER A 209 9.41 15.89 -23.21
CA SER A 209 10.43 16.08 -22.18
C SER A 209 9.83 16.07 -20.75
N PRO A 210 10.62 15.75 -19.71
CA PRO A 210 10.18 15.77 -18.30
C PRO A 210 9.63 17.14 -17.84
N LYS A 211 10.00 18.22 -18.52
CA LYS A 211 9.46 19.57 -18.27
C LYS A 211 7.94 19.64 -18.45
N ARG A 212 7.38 18.81 -19.34
CA ARG A 212 5.94 18.77 -19.66
C ARG A 212 5.12 17.80 -18.80
N TRP A 213 5.74 17.07 -17.85
CA TRP A 213 5.03 16.23 -16.92
C TRP A 213 4.05 17.05 -16.08
N THR A 214 2.95 16.41 -15.66
CA THR A 214 1.97 17.05 -14.77
C THR A 214 2.60 17.41 -13.42
N LEU A 215 2.06 18.42 -12.74
CA LEU A 215 2.51 18.81 -11.40
C LEU A 215 2.45 17.62 -10.44
N HIS A 216 1.36 16.85 -10.50
CA HIS A 216 1.17 15.65 -9.70
C HIS A 216 2.30 14.63 -9.89
N THR A 217 2.65 14.31 -11.14
CA THR A 217 3.74 13.38 -11.47
C THR A 217 5.09 13.86 -10.95
N LYS A 218 5.43 15.15 -11.16
CA LYS A 218 6.69 15.73 -10.66
C LYS A 218 6.77 15.66 -9.15
N LEU A 219 5.71 16.07 -8.47
CA LEU A 219 5.65 16.09 -7.01
C LEU A 219 5.78 14.68 -6.44
N THR A 220 5.03 13.72 -6.97
CA THR A 220 5.10 12.32 -6.54
C THR A 220 6.51 11.75 -6.73
N LEU A 221 7.11 11.91 -7.91
CA LEU A 221 8.42 11.33 -8.20
C LEU A 221 9.53 11.95 -7.34
N VAL A 222 9.56 13.29 -7.22
CA VAL A 222 10.58 13.98 -6.42
C VAL A 222 10.46 13.60 -4.94
N THR A 223 9.25 13.65 -4.39
CA THR A 223 9.06 13.31 -2.96
C THR A 223 9.34 11.83 -2.70
N THR A 224 8.95 10.94 -3.62
CA THR A 224 9.29 9.51 -3.52
C THR A 224 10.80 9.28 -3.55
N ALA A 225 11.51 9.93 -4.46
CA ALA A 225 12.97 9.81 -4.54
C ALA A 225 13.66 10.32 -3.27
N VAL A 226 13.21 11.45 -2.73
CA VAL A 226 13.72 12.00 -1.45
C VAL A 226 13.47 11.01 -0.31
N LEU A 227 12.26 10.46 -0.19
CA LEU A 227 11.93 9.50 0.86
C LEU A 227 12.78 8.23 0.75
N VAL A 228 12.96 7.67 -0.45
CA VAL A 228 13.82 6.49 -0.66
C VAL A 228 15.28 6.81 -0.30
N ALA A 229 15.81 7.95 -0.73
CA ALA A 229 17.17 8.35 -0.40
C ALA A 229 17.38 8.55 1.12
N THR A 230 16.41 9.19 1.78
CA THR A 230 16.43 9.38 3.24
C THR A 230 16.35 8.03 3.97
N SER A 231 15.49 7.12 3.51
CA SER A 231 15.37 5.77 4.08
C SER A 231 16.67 4.97 3.90
N LEU A 232 17.24 4.98 2.70
CA LEU A 232 18.50 4.29 2.44
C LEU A 232 19.63 4.84 3.34
N ALA A 233 19.73 6.16 3.45
CA ALA A 233 20.70 6.79 4.32
C ALA A 233 20.48 6.39 5.79
N TRP A 234 19.25 6.36 6.27
CA TRP A 234 18.92 5.94 7.64
C TRP A 234 19.40 4.51 7.92
N PHE A 235 19.01 3.54 7.07
CA PHE A 235 19.41 2.14 7.26
C PHE A 235 20.92 1.94 7.19
N LEU A 236 21.61 2.66 6.29
CA LEU A 236 23.06 2.58 6.20
C LEU A 236 23.79 3.23 7.35
N LEU A 237 23.24 4.27 7.98
CA LEU A 237 23.90 4.99 9.08
C LEU A 237 23.55 4.41 10.45
N VAL A 238 22.28 4.07 10.68
CA VAL A 238 21.79 3.64 12.01
C VAL A 238 21.94 2.14 12.19
N GLU A 239 21.58 1.34 11.16
CA GLU A 239 21.53 -0.12 11.28
C GLU A 239 22.79 -0.82 10.75
N TRP A 240 23.81 -0.10 10.28
CA TRP A 240 25.01 -0.70 9.66
C TRP A 240 25.72 -1.73 10.54
N SER A 241 25.75 -1.49 11.85
CA SER A 241 26.35 -2.38 12.85
C SER A 241 25.38 -3.38 13.45
N ASN A 242 24.12 -3.35 13.07
CA ASN A 242 23.11 -4.29 13.56
C ASN A 242 23.31 -5.68 12.92
N THR A 243 23.73 -6.64 13.72
CA THR A 243 24.01 -8.02 13.27
C THR A 243 22.73 -8.80 12.95
N GLY A 244 21.58 -8.43 13.51
CA GLY A 244 20.28 -9.02 13.18
C GLY A 244 19.85 -8.67 11.75
N LEU A 245 19.90 -7.39 11.41
CA LEU A 245 19.57 -6.93 10.05
C LEU A 245 20.67 -7.29 9.04
N PHE A 246 21.92 -7.22 9.44
CA PHE A 246 23.08 -7.45 8.57
C PHE A 246 24.01 -8.56 9.12
N PRO A 247 23.56 -9.84 9.15
CA PRO A 247 24.31 -10.92 9.79
C PRO A 247 25.63 -11.28 9.11
N ALA A 248 25.88 -10.82 7.89
CA ALA A 248 27.11 -11.09 7.16
C ALA A 248 27.94 -9.82 6.99
N ASP A 249 29.29 -9.96 7.07
CA ASP A 249 30.24 -8.89 6.79
C ASP A 249 30.40 -8.58 5.28
N ASP A 250 29.58 -9.20 4.41
CA ASP A 250 29.56 -8.89 2.99
C ASP A 250 28.90 -7.54 2.71
N PRO A 251 29.65 -6.50 2.26
CA PRO A 251 29.08 -5.19 1.94
C PRO A 251 27.98 -5.25 0.87
N GLY A 252 28.07 -6.23 -0.04
CA GLY A 252 27.08 -6.42 -1.09
C GLY A 252 25.74 -6.89 -0.52
N MET A 253 25.75 -7.78 0.49
CA MET A 253 24.54 -8.22 1.18
C MET A 253 23.95 -7.09 2.02
N LYS A 254 24.77 -6.33 2.74
CA LYS A 254 24.32 -5.15 3.49
C LYS A 254 23.62 -4.13 2.59
N MET A 255 24.19 -3.85 1.42
CA MET A 255 23.59 -2.93 0.45
C MET A 255 22.25 -3.46 -0.08
N ARG A 256 22.13 -4.76 -0.40
CA ARG A 256 20.87 -5.37 -0.87
C ARG A 256 19.74 -5.23 0.17
N ARG A 257 20.04 -5.58 1.42
CA ARG A 257 19.07 -5.46 2.51
C ARG A 257 18.70 -4.02 2.79
N ALA A 258 19.67 -3.11 2.81
CA ALA A 258 19.40 -1.69 2.99
C ALA A 258 18.52 -1.12 1.88
N MET A 259 18.72 -1.51 0.62
CA MET A 259 17.84 -1.12 -0.50
C MET A 259 16.43 -1.68 -0.33
N SER A 260 16.29 -2.94 0.06
CA SER A 260 14.98 -3.54 0.36
C SER A 260 14.29 -2.81 1.50
N ALA A 261 14.97 -2.63 2.63
CA ALA A 261 14.48 -1.93 3.80
C ALA A 261 14.15 -0.44 3.52
N ALA A 262 14.80 0.19 2.56
CA ALA A 262 14.51 1.58 2.19
C ALA A 262 13.24 1.74 1.35
N VAL A 263 12.88 0.76 0.54
CA VAL A 263 11.73 0.85 -0.39
C VAL A 263 10.50 0.14 0.15
N MET A 264 10.67 -1.07 0.69
CA MET A 264 9.58 -1.96 1.09
C MET A 264 8.67 -1.40 2.20
N PRO A 265 9.17 -0.75 3.28
CA PRO A 265 8.30 -0.29 4.38
C PRO A 265 7.19 0.66 3.95
N ARG A 266 7.33 1.32 2.81
CA ARG A 266 6.31 2.24 2.33
C ARG A 266 5.12 1.57 1.65
N SER A 267 5.20 0.27 1.33
CA SER A 267 4.15 -0.31 0.50
C SER A 267 4.07 -1.82 0.37
N ALA A 268 5.11 -2.59 0.70
CA ALA A 268 5.10 -4.02 0.43
C ALA A 268 5.93 -4.76 1.49
N GLY A 269 5.29 -5.41 2.43
CA GLY A 269 5.89 -6.09 3.57
C GLY A 269 6.58 -7.41 3.23
N PHE A 270 7.40 -7.44 2.16
CA PHE A 270 8.23 -8.63 1.89
C PHE A 270 9.42 -8.70 2.83
N ASP A 271 9.83 -9.93 3.16
CA ASP A 271 10.96 -10.22 4.02
C ASP A 271 10.85 -9.56 5.41
N ILE A 272 9.86 -10.01 6.17
CA ILE A 272 9.56 -9.50 7.52
C ILE A 272 10.49 -10.08 8.60
N SER A 273 11.34 -11.04 8.26
CA SER A 273 12.17 -11.81 9.21
C SER A 273 13.09 -10.93 10.07
N TRP A 274 13.53 -9.81 9.54
CA TRP A 274 14.47 -8.88 10.19
C TRP A 274 13.79 -7.78 11.00
N VAL A 275 12.48 -7.60 10.88
CA VAL A 275 11.74 -6.51 11.53
C VAL A 275 11.81 -6.55 13.06
N PRO A 276 11.75 -7.71 13.72
CA PRO A 276 11.93 -7.78 15.17
C PRO A 276 13.34 -7.39 15.64
N GLU A 277 14.33 -7.50 14.76
CA GLU A 277 15.76 -7.27 15.07
C GLU A 277 16.19 -5.81 14.95
N VAL A 278 15.34 -4.91 14.39
CA VAL A 278 15.70 -3.50 14.27
C VAL A 278 15.54 -2.75 15.58
N THR A 279 16.31 -1.66 15.69
CA THR A 279 16.27 -0.77 16.83
C THR A 279 14.91 -0.06 16.96
N ASN A 280 14.56 0.39 18.17
CA ASN A 280 13.31 1.12 18.41
C ASN A 280 13.25 2.43 17.61
N GLU A 281 14.38 3.10 17.42
CA GLU A 281 14.51 4.30 16.60
C GLU A 281 14.14 4.01 15.14
N THR A 282 14.59 2.88 14.62
CA THR A 282 14.26 2.43 13.27
C THR A 282 12.80 2.01 13.17
N LYS A 283 12.20 1.37 14.19
CA LYS A 283 10.75 1.10 14.21
C LYS A 283 9.94 2.39 14.13
N VAL A 284 10.31 3.42 14.88
CA VAL A 284 9.65 4.73 14.82
C VAL A 284 9.81 5.36 13.43
N PHE A 285 11.01 5.33 12.88
CA PHE A 285 11.27 5.85 11.52
C PHE A 285 10.46 5.12 10.46
N MET A 286 10.41 3.79 10.51
CA MET A 286 9.58 2.97 9.62
C MET A 286 8.07 3.28 9.79
N SER A 287 7.60 3.50 11.02
CA SER A 287 6.21 3.90 11.28
C SER A 287 5.86 5.21 10.58
N ILE A 288 6.77 6.21 10.60
CA ILE A 288 6.60 7.47 9.87
C ILE A 288 6.55 7.22 8.36
N LEU A 289 7.45 6.39 7.82
CA LEU A 289 7.46 6.06 6.39
C LEU A 289 6.17 5.33 5.97
N MET A 290 5.71 4.36 6.77
CA MET A 290 4.46 3.65 6.55
C MET A 290 3.28 4.61 6.62
N PHE A 291 3.20 5.50 7.61
CA PHE A 291 2.12 6.49 7.72
C PHE A 291 2.02 7.39 6.49
N ILE A 292 3.15 7.79 5.89
CA ILE A 292 3.19 8.55 4.64
C ILE A 292 2.64 7.71 3.48
N GLY A 293 3.05 6.45 3.41
CA GLY A 293 2.60 5.52 2.38
C GLY A 293 3.16 5.83 0.99
N ALA A 294 2.34 5.64 -0.03
CA ALA A 294 2.73 5.70 -1.44
C ALA A 294 1.99 6.78 -2.26
N GLY A 295 2.09 6.73 -3.58
CA GLY A 295 1.45 7.67 -4.50
C GLY A 295 -0.07 7.62 -4.45
N SER A 296 -0.72 8.69 -4.87
CA SER A 296 -2.19 8.76 -4.94
C SER A 296 -2.74 7.78 -5.97
N SER A 297 -3.83 7.10 -5.65
CA SER A 297 -4.43 6.03 -6.46
C SER A 297 -3.45 4.90 -6.76
N SER A 298 -2.55 4.58 -5.83
CA SER A 298 -1.69 3.39 -5.86
C SER A 298 -2.35 2.21 -5.16
N THR A 299 -1.70 1.06 -5.24
CA THR A 299 -2.11 -0.16 -4.53
C THR A 299 -1.91 -0.07 -3.02
N ALA A 300 -1.03 0.81 -2.52
CA ALA A 300 -0.75 1.03 -1.10
C ALA A 300 -1.71 2.04 -0.43
N GLY A 301 -1.70 2.11 0.91
CA GLY A 301 -2.47 3.04 1.75
C GLY A 301 -1.70 4.29 2.21
N GLY A 302 -2.00 4.77 3.41
CA GLY A 302 -1.37 5.94 4.03
C GLY A 302 -1.93 7.29 3.58
N ILE A 303 -1.38 8.40 4.14
CA ILE A 303 -1.83 9.78 3.83
C ILE A 303 -1.49 10.23 2.41
N ARG A 304 -0.62 9.51 1.71
CA ARG A 304 -0.09 9.73 0.36
C ARG A 304 1.08 10.71 0.31
N VAL A 305 2.05 10.35 -0.52
CA VAL A 305 3.27 11.15 -0.74
C VAL A 305 2.99 12.59 -1.18
N THR A 306 1.94 12.80 -1.99
CA THR A 306 1.53 14.13 -2.43
C THR A 306 0.96 14.98 -1.29
N THR A 307 0.27 14.37 -0.32
CA THR A 307 -0.25 15.07 0.87
C THR A 307 0.92 15.55 1.73
N LEU A 308 1.89 14.68 2.01
CA LEU A 308 3.13 15.08 2.71
C LEU A 308 3.81 16.25 2.00
N ALA A 309 3.99 16.15 0.68
CA ALA A 309 4.64 17.19 -0.10
C ALA A 309 3.90 18.54 0.03
N VAL A 310 2.56 18.54 -0.03
CA VAL A 310 1.75 19.74 0.16
C VAL A 310 1.94 20.32 1.57
N ILE A 311 1.95 19.49 2.61
CA ILE A 311 2.17 19.93 4.00
C ILE A 311 3.55 20.59 4.15
N LEU A 312 4.61 19.95 3.65
CA LEU A 312 5.96 20.50 3.71
C LEU A 312 6.05 21.84 2.96
N LEU A 313 5.35 21.98 1.83
CA LEU A 313 5.29 23.24 1.09
C LEU A 313 4.50 24.32 1.83
N ILE A 314 3.44 23.97 2.56
CA ILE A 314 2.69 24.90 3.43
C ILE A 314 3.62 25.39 4.54
N CYS A 315 4.29 24.49 5.24
CA CYS A 315 5.26 24.85 6.29
C CYS A 315 6.36 25.77 5.75
N ARG A 316 6.95 25.41 4.60
CA ARG A 316 7.95 26.25 3.95
C ARG A 316 7.41 27.66 3.62
N ALA A 317 6.21 27.76 3.03
CA ALA A 317 5.60 29.03 2.70
C ALA A 317 5.35 29.89 3.96
N ALA A 318 4.88 29.27 5.05
CA ALA A 318 4.68 29.93 6.34
C ALA A 318 5.99 30.47 6.92
N PHE A 319 7.07 29.65 6.96
CA PHE A 319 8.37 30.06 7.48
C PHE A 319 9.06 31.14 6.62
N THR A 320 8.79 31.15 5.30
CA THR A 320 9.38 32.16 4.39
C THR A 320 8.50 33.39 4.19
N GLY A 321 7.34 33.49 4.88
CA GLY A 321 6.42 34.62 4.79
C GLY A 321 5.70 34.75 3.44
N HIS A 322 5.69 33.70 2.61
CA HIS A 322 4.99 33.72 1.34
C HIS A 322 3.50 33.50 1.53
N ARG A 323 2.67 34.36 0.94
CA ARG A 323 1.20 34.22 0.97
C ARG A 323 0.68 33.02 0.18
N ASP A 324 1.40 32.63 -0.87
CA ASP A 324 0.99 31.58 -1.78
C ASP A 324 1.96 30.38 -1.74
N VAL A 325 1.39 29.18 -1.65
CA VAL A 325 2.14 27.92 -1.77
C VAL A 325 2.39 27.64 -3.25
N THR A 326 3.64 27.82 -3.69
CA THR A 326 4.04 27.63 -5.09
C THR A 326 5.11 26.55 -5.23
N VAL A 327 5.00 25.72 -6.28
CA VAL A 327 5.98 24.69 -6.62
C VAL A 327 6.00 24.49 -8.14
N PHE A 328 7.19 24.29 -8.74
CA PHE A 328 7.38 24.14 -10.17
C PHE A 328 6.66 25.23 -11.01
N ARG A 329 6.68 26.49 -10.55
CA ARG A 329 5.99 27.65 -11.15
C ARG A 329 4.47 27.50 -11.24
N ARG A 330 3.85 26.72 -10.32
CA ARG A 330 2.39 26.59 -10.19
C ARG A 330 1.96 26.81 -8.76
N ARG A 331 0.79 27.43 -8.58
CA ARG A 331 0.18 27.68 -7.27
C ARG A 331 -0.71 26.50 -6.88
N ILE A 332 -0.63 26.08 -5.61
CA ILE A 332 -1.51 25.06 -5.03
C ILE A 332 -2.75 25.78 -4.45
N PRO A 333 -3.97 25.44 -4.89
CA PRO A 333 -5.19 26.05 -4.37
C PRO A 333 -5.35 25.84 -2.85
N ARG A 334 -5.87 26.86 -2.14
CA ARG A 334 -6.08 26.79 -0.68
C ARG A 334 -6.96 25.62 -0.25
N ARG A 335 -7.95 25.26 -1.06
CA ARG A 335 -8.80 24.08 -0.81
C ARG A 335 -7.98 22.81 -0.69
N ILE A 336 -7.00 22.59 -1.57
CA ILE A 336 -6.11 21.40 -1.52
C ILE A 336 -5.24 21.44 -0.27
N GLN A 337 -4.74 22.63 0.11
CA GLN A 337 -3.94 22.81 1.33
C GLN A 337 -4.75 22.43 2.58
N MET A 338 -5.96 22.95 2.73
CA MET A 338 -6.84 22.62 3.86
C MET A 338 -7.20 21.14 3.88
N THR A 339 -7.49 20.53 2.72
CA THR A 339 -7.77 19.11 2.63
C THR A 339 -6.55 18.27 3.08
N ALA A 340 -5.33 18.65 2.68
CA ALA A 340 -4.13 17.93 3.08
C ALA A 340 -3.94 17.95 4.61
N VAL A 341 -4.09 19.11 5.24
CA VAL A 341 -3.98 19.25 6.71
C VAL A 341 -5.07 18.44 7.41
N SER A 342 -6.35 18.62 7.03
CA SER A 342 -7.48 17.92 7.67
C SER A 342 -7.37 16.40 7.55
N VAL A 343 -6.99 15.88 6.38
CA VAL A 343 -6.81 14.46 6.15
C VAL A 343 -5.68 13.90 7.03
N THR A 344 -4.54 14.60 7.08
CA THR A 344 -3.39 14.13 7.88
C THR A 344 -3.72 14.10 9.37
N THR A 345 -4.37 15.15 9.89
CA THR A 345 -4.78 15.22 11.30
C THR A 345 -5.76 14.10 11.64
N ALA A 346 -6.78 13.87 10.79
CA ALA A 346 -7.76 12.82 11.00
C ALA A 346 -7.12 11.41 10.97
N CYS A 347 -6.22 11.15 10.01
CA CYS A 347 -5.53 9.87 9.89
C CYS A 347 -4.57 9.63 11.07
N PHE A 348 -3.85 10.68 11.51
CA PHE A 348 -2.99 10.59 12.67
C PHE A 348 -3.79 10.25 13.94
N ALA A 349 -4.91 10.93 14.17
CA ALA A 349 -5.80 10.63 15.30
C ALA A 349 -6.31 9.18 15.24
N LEU A 350 -6.69 8.69 14.06
CA LEU A 350 -7.19 7.33 13.87
C LEU A 350 -6.13 6.29 14.20
N VAL A 351 -4.91 6.43 13.67
CA VAL A 351 -3.79 5.52 13.96
C VAL A 351 -3.43 5.54 15.44
N MET A 352 -3.44 6.72 16.08
CA MET A 352 -3.17 6.82 17.52
C MET A 352 -4.24 6.14 18.36
N VAL A 353 -5.52 6.26 17.98
CA VAL A 353 -6.63 5.53 18.66
C VAL A 353 -6.44 4.02 18.48
N GLY A 354 -6.13 3.54 17.28
CA GLY A 354 -5.86 2.12 17.04
C GLY A 354 -4.67 1.60 17.86
N ALA A 355 -3.55 2.35 17.89
CA ALA A 355 -2.39 2.00 18.72
C ALA A 355 -2.76 1.92 20.21
N MET A 356 -3.54 2.87 20.74
CA MET A 356 -4.03 2.81 22.13
C MET A 356 -4.92 1.58 22.38
N MET A 357 -5.82 1.24 21.45
CA MET A 357 -6.65 0.05 21.55
C MET A 357 -5.82 -1.24 21.53
N LEU A 358 -4.75 -1.30 20.70
CA LEU A 358 -3.82 -2.41 20.67
C LEU A 358 -3.07 -2.55 22.00
N MET A 359 -2.53 -1.47 22.55
CA MET A 359 -1.87 -1.48 23.86
C MET A 359 -2.81 -2.01 24.96
N PHE A 360 -4.07 -1.56 24.96
CA PHE A 360 -5.06 -1.98 25.96
C PHE A 360 -5.41 -3.47 25.84
N THR A 361 -5.49 -4.01 24.62
CA THR A 361 -5.92 -5.40 24.38
C THR A 361 -4.78 -6.42 24.42
N THR A 362 -3.54 -6.00 24.09
CA THR A 362 -2.38 -6.90 23.99
C THR A 362 -1.33 -6.66 25.05
N GLY A 363 -1.33 -5.50 25.71
CA GLY A 363 -0.26 -5.11 26.64
C GLY A 363 1.09 -4.82 26.00
N CYS A 364 1.15 -4.67 24.66
CA CYS A 364 2.41 -4.42 23.94
C CYS A 364 2.98 -3.03 24.21
N ALA A 365 4.27 -2.83 23.94
CA ALA A 365 4.94 -1.54 24.07
C ALA A 365 4.36 -0.52 23.07
N PHE A 366 4.39 0.78 23.45
CA PHE A 366 3.86 1.87 22.63
C PHE A 366 4.46 1.90 21.21
N VAL A 367 5.77 1.69 21.09
CA VAL A 367 6.47 1.70 19.80
C VAL A 367 5.94 0.59 18.89
N ASP A 368 5.74 -0.61 19.44
CA ASP A 368 5.24 -1.75 18.68
C ASP A 368 3.77 -1.57 18.30
N ALA A 369 2.95 -0.99 19.19
CA ALA A 369 1.56 -0.66 18.90
C ALA A 369 1.43 0.37 17.77
N VAL A 370 2.23 1.45 17.80
CA VAL A 370 2.24 2.47 16.74
C VAL A 370 2.76 1.90 15.43
N PHE A 371 3.78 1.04 15.48
CA PHE A 371 4.32 0.37 14.31
C PHE A 371 3.25 -0.47 13.61
N GLU A 372 2.55 -1.32 14.37
CA GLU A 372 1.51 -2.21 13.87
C GLU A 372 0.30 -1.44 13.31
N ALA A 373 -0.17 -0.41 14.05
CA ALA A 373 -1.25 0.46 13.60
C ALA A 373 -0.89 1.23 12.32
N CYS A 374 0.32 1.81 12.26
CA CYS A 374 0.81 2.45 11.03
C CYS A 374 0.89 1.46 9.86
N SER A 375 1.36 0.24 10.09
CA SER A 375 1.46 -0.80 9.07
C SER A 375 0.08 -1.21 8.55
N ALA A 376 -0.88 -1.44 9.43
CA ALA A 376 -2.25 -1.79 9.06
C ALA A 376 -2.94 -0.66 8.28
N PHE A 377 -2.86 0.58 8.79
CA PHE A 377 -3.46 1.75 8.15
C PHE A 377 -2.85 2.07 6.78
N SER A 378 -1.53 1.97 6.67
CA SER A 378 -0.83 2.25 5.41
C SER A 378 -0.82 1.08 4.44
N LEU A 379 -1.29 -0.09 4.87
CA LEU A 379 -1.21 -1.34 4.11
C LEU A 379 0.27 -1.70 3.83
N GLY A 380 1.12 -1.51 4.83
CA GLY A 380 2.57 -1.68 4.73
C GLY A 380 3.04 -3.12 4.80
N GLY A 381 2.23 -4.01 5.38
CA GLY A 381 2.50 -5.45 5.44
C GLY A 381 3.52 -5.90 6.49
N TYR A 382 4.17 -4.98 7.19
CA TYR A 382 5.12 -5.29 8.25
C TYR A 382 4.42 -5.52 9.59
N SER A 383 4.92 -6.47 10.37
CA SER A 383 4.44 -6.77 11.72
C SER A 383 5.62 -7.02 12.66
N VAL A 384 5.46 -6.58 13.89
CA VAL A 384 6.37 -6.90 15.01
C VAL A 384 5.81 -8.00 15.90
N GLY A 385 4.72 -8.68 15.45
CA GLY A 385 4.12 -9.81 16.15
C GLY A 385 2.95 -9.44 17.07
N VAL A 386 2.46 -8.19 17.06
CA VAL A 386 1.25 -7.78 17.79
C VAL A 386 0.00 -8.40 17.14
N ALA A 387 0.01 -8.55 15.80
CA ALA A 387 -1.00 -9.32 15.06
C ALA A 387 -0.78 -10.81 15.32
N SER A 388 -1.48 -11.37 16.30
CA SER A 388 -1.32 -12.77 16.70
C SER A 388 -2.64 -13.53 16.59
N ALA A 389 -2.57 -14.78 16.10
CA ALA A 389 -3.70 -15.70 16.06
C ALA A 389 -4.31 -15.97 17.44
N GLY A 390 -3.52 -15.82 18.51
CA GLY A 390 -3.96 -16.00 19.90
C GLY A 390 -4.78 -14.83 20.46
N ASN A 391 -4.81 -13.67 19.79
CA ASN A 391 -5.55 -12.50 20.25
C ASN A 391 -6.52 -11.99 19.17
N PRO A 392 -7.79 -12.45 19.17
CA PRO A 392 -8.78 -12.03 18.19
C PRO A 392 -9.06 -10.51 18.20
N ALA A 393 -8.93 -9.85 19.35
CA ALA A 393 -9.19 -8.41 19.45
C ALA A 393 -8.19 -7.60 18.61
N SER A 394 -6.90 -7.95 18.66
CA SER A 394 -5.88 -7.28 17.82
C SER A 394 -6.19 -7.45 16.32
N LEU A 395 -6.64 -8.64 15.91
CA LEU A 395 -6.98 -8.91 14.51
C LEU A 395 -8.15 -8.05 14.02
N PHE A 396 -9.19 -7.85 14.85
CA PHE A 396 -10.32 -7.00 14.47
C PHE A 396 -9.94 -5.51 14.42
N ILE A 397 -9.13 -5.03 15.38
CA ILE A 397 -8.66 -3.64 15.40
C ILE A 397 -7.85 -3.36 14.12
N LEU A 398 -6.86 -4.18 13.83
CA LEU A 398 -6.02 -4.04 12.65
C LEU A 398 -6.82 -4.20 11.34
N SER A 399 -7.79 -5.12 11.30
CA SER A 399 -8.69 -5.25 10.14
C SER A 399 -9.50 -3.98 9.89
N ALA A 400 -9.99 -3.33 10.94
CA ALA A 400 -10.69 -2.06 10.82
C ALA A 400 -9.76 -0.96 10.26
N GLU A 401 -8.52 -0.86 10.75
CA GLU A 401 -7.52 0.09 10.23
C GLU A 401 -7.17 -0.18 8.77
N MET A 402 -7.00 -1.44 8.36
CA MET A 402 -6.77 -1.82 6.96
C MET A 402 -7.91 -1.39 6.04
N ILE A 403 -9.17 -1.63 6.47
CA ILE A 403 -10.35 -1.24 5.70
C ILE A 403 -10.39 0.29 5.54
N VAL A 404 -10.14 1.03 6.60
CA VAL A 404 -10.11 2.49 6.60
C VAL A 404 -8.96 3.01 5.72
N GLY A 405 -7.77 2.45 5.86
CA GLY A 405 -6.60 2.79 5.03
C GLY A 405 -6.83 2.54 3.54
N ARG A 406 -7.53 1.44 3.20
CA ARG A 406 -7.88 1.09 1.81
C ARG A 406 -8.98 1.95 1.21
N LEU A 407 -9.99 2.35 1.99
CA LEU A 407 -11.02 3.26 1.52
C LEU A 407 -10.47 4.62 1.10
N GLY A 408 -9.33 4.97 1.64
CA GLY A 408 -8.61 6.20 1.40
C GLY A 408 -9.08 7.35 2.29
N PRO A 409 -8.13 8.10 2.83
CA PRO A 409 -8.41 9.19 3.78
C PRO A 409 -9.37 10.26 3.25
N LEU A 410 -9.32 10.55 1.94
CA LEU A 410 -10.21 11.50 1.28
C LEU A 410 -11.68 11.06 1.30
N THR A 411 -11.94 9.76 1.11
CA THR A 411 -13.31 9.23 1.12
C THR A 411 -13.92 9.39 2.50
N ILE A 412 -13.15 9.18 3.55
CA ILE A 412 -13.59 9.37 4.94
C ILE A 412 -13.85 10.85 5.21
N ALA A 413 -12.94 11.73 4.81
CA ALA A 413 -13.10 13.17 4.96
C ALA A 413 -14.38 13.66 4.25
N TYR A 414 -14.66 13.20 3.03
CA TYR A 414 -15.90 13.55 2.32
C TYR A 414 -17.15 12.93 2.94
N SER A 415 -17.08 11.77 3.55
CA SER A 415 -18.22 11.12 4.20
C SER A 415 -18.63 11.86 5.48
N ILE A 416 -17.67 12.46 6.18
CA ILE A 416 -17.90 13.26 7.38
C ILE A 416 -18.32 14.70 7.02
N SER A 417 -17.75 15.25 5.96
CA SER A 417 -18.05 16.62 5.48
C SER A 417 -19.32 16.59 4.62
N ARG A 418 -20.48 16.79 5.23
CA ARG A 418 -21.70 17.09 4.44
C ARG A 418 -21.49 18.42 3.70
N PRO A 419 -21.81 18.50 2.40
CA PRO A 419 -21.84 19.79 1.72
C PRO A 419 -22.91 20.66 2.40
N ARG A 420 -22.45 21.61 3.21
CA ARG A 420 -23.34 22.66 3.73
C ARG A 420 -23.67 23.63 2.58
N ALA A 421 -24.94 24.03 2.52
CA ALA A 421 -25.31 25.18 1.71
C ALA A 421 -24.41 26.37 2.08
N PRO A 422 -24.09 27.28 1.13
CA PRO A 422 -23.30 28.45 1.46
C PRO A 422 -23.95 29.17 2.65
N GLU A 423 -23.19 29.39 3.72
CA GLU A 423 -23.69 30.10 4.87
C GLU A 423 -23.97 31.56 4.42
N PRO A 424 -25.22 32.03 4.53
CA PRO A 424 -25.57 33.37 4.07
C PRO A 424 -24.98 34.47 4.94
N ILE A 425 -24.50 34.14 6.14
CA ILE A 425 -23.92 35.06 7.11
C ILE A 425 -22.47 34.73 7.36
N ARG A 426 -21.60 35.73 7.22
CA ARG A 426 -20.18 35.62 7.64
C ARG A 426 -20.05 36.36 8.98
N TYR A 427 -19.55 35.60 9.98
CA TYR A 427 -19.23 36.20 11.28
C TYR A 427 -18.01 37.13 11.19
N PRO A 428 -17.90 38.17 12.06
CA PRO A 428 -16.69 38.99 12.16
C PRO A 428 -15.45 38.14 12.44
N GLN A 429 -14.32 38.58 11.90
CA GLN A 429 -13.03 37.92 12.15
C GLN A 429 -12.44 38.44 13.46
N GLU A 430 -12.06 37.57 14.36
CA GLU A 430 -11.34 37.87 15.58
C GLU A 430 -9.97 37.17 15.56
N ASN A 431 -8.95 37.86 16.01
CA ASN A 431 -7.59 37.35 16.04
C ASN A 431 -7.39 36.50 17.28
N ILE A 432 -6.95 35.24 17.08
CA ILE A 432 -6.56 34.32 18.14
C ILE A 432 -5.03 34.18 18.09
N ILE A 433 -4.40 34.23 19.25
CA ILE A 433 -2.96 33.97 19.38
C ILE A 433 -2.75 32.48 19.26
N VAL A 434 -2.00 32.05 18.24
CA VAL A 434 -1.55 30.68 18.05
C VAL A 434 -0.09 30.68 18.49
N GLY A 435 0.24 29.86 19.50
CA GLY A 435 1.51 29.81 20.22
C GLY A 435 2.75 29.53 19.42
#